data_2c40d55e57758ef3f1ffd56784580c32
#
_entry.id   2c40d55e57758ef3f1ffd56784580c32
#
_cell.length_a   1.000
_cell.length_b   1.000
_cell.length_c   1.000
_cell.angle_alpha   90.00
_cell.angle_beta   90.00
_cell.angle_gamma   90.00
#
_symmetry.space_group_name_H-M   'P 1'
#
loop_
_entity.id
_entity.type
_entity.pdbx_description
1 polymer ?
#
loop_
_entity_poly.entity_id
_entity_poly.type
_entity_poly.pdbx_seq_one_letter_code
_entity_poly.pdbx_strand_id
1 'polypeptide(L)'
;MKPAAAVAALVACAPALAQEMAGMPSATAPSPGVVIPRVQLHGFWFEDDQFLLEESLRVEVGLARDLSVSAELPLYQGFLNAPRPEDGEFGFGDMDLLVELRILREDLNAIDTLRASVFAGAELPTGSDAFSQGSVDPCVGAVFSSIQGRHGLDVAGRYTLVTGDGMAHPIFISDTGDDFVNADLGYAYRVHPEAYGEERVAAWYLTVELNSVWTTGGEHEVLLSPGLLIEAPIYAVELGFGVPVSQDAVHAPELDFMLLAGLRLLF
;
A
#
# COMPACT_ATOMS: atom_id res chain seq x y z
N MET A 1 -4.07 47.43 17.57
CA MET A 1 -4.84 46.33 16.93
C MET A 1 -3.91 45.12 16.88
N LYS A 2 -4.25 44.05 17.56
CA LYS A 2 -3.37 42.88 17.75
C LYS A 2 -3.63 41.85 16.61
N PRO A 3 -2.60 41.34 15.90
CA PRO A 3 -2.77 40.28 14.89
C PRO A 3 -2.53 38.90 15.56
N ALA A 4 -3.40 38.52 16.49
CA ALA A 4 -3.28 37.22 17.17
C ALA A 4 -4.46 36.25 16.90
N ALA A 5 -5.42 36.63 16.05
CA ALA A 5 -6.62 35.86 15.82
C ALA A 5 -6.62 35.03 14.52
N ALA A 6 -5.61 35.17 13.67
CA ALA A 6 -5.59 34.49 12.35
C ALA A 6 -4.88 33.11 12.32
N VAL A 7 -4.15 32.74 13.38
CA VAL A 7 -3.41 31.47 13.41
C VAL A 7 -4.21 30.32 14.05
N ALA A 8 -5.28 30.63 14.79
CA ALA A 8 -6.06 29.62 15.51
C ALA A 8 -7.13 28.92 14.66
N ALA A 9 -7.41 29.38 13.43
CA ALA A 9 -8.44 28.81 12.58
C ALA A 9 -7.96 27.72 11.60
N LEU A 10 -6.66 27.50 11.49
CA LEU A 10 -6.06 26.49 10.57
C LEU A 10 -5.85 25.10 11.20
N VAL A 11 -6.17 24.94 12.48
CA VAL A 11 -5.94 23.66 13.20
C VAL A 11 -7.24 22.84 13.38
N ALA A 12 -8.37 23.31 12.90
CA ALA A 12 -9.68 22.74 13.23
C ALA A 12 -10.26 21.72 12.23
N CYS A 13 -9.56 21.40 11.16
CA CYS A 13 -9.96 20.33 10.25
C CYS A 13 -8.75 19.45 9.90
N ALA A 14 -8.29 18.64 10.86
CA ALA A 14 -7.62 17.43 10.45
C ALA A 14 -8.71 16.54 9.84
N PRO A 15 -8.65 16.18 8.56
CA PRO A 15 -9.55 15.20 8.00
C PRO A 15 -9.41 13.94 8.84
N ALA A 16 -10.52 13.25 9.11
CA ALA A 16 -10.46 11.86 9.51
C ALA A 16 -9.74 11.15 8.35
N LEU A 17 -8.44 10.91 8.52
CA LEU A 17 -7.68 10.08 7.60
C LEU A 17 -8.29 8.70 7.74
N ALA A 18 -8.72 8.14 6.64
CA ALA A 18 -9.35 6.84 6.65
C ALA A 18 -8.34 5.78 7.08
N GLN A 19 -8.86 4.72 7.62
CA GLN A 19 -8.18 3.51 8.01
C GLN A 19 -7.53 2.87 6.76
N GLU A 20 -6.41 3.42 6.32
CA GLU A 20 -5.63 2.81 5.23
C GLU A 20 -4.88 1.63 5.82
N MET A 21 -5.16 0.44 5.29
CA MET A 21 -4.54 -0.79 5.72
C MET A 21 -3.11 -0.91 5.17
N ALA A 22 -2.34 -1.83 5.74
CA ALA A 22 -0.90 -1.87 5.50
C ALA A 22 -0.55 -2.37 4.09
N GLY A 23 -1.26 -3.37 3.59
CA GLY A 23 -0.95 -4.06 2.34
C GLY A 23 -1.77 -3.62 1.13
N MET A 24 -2.67 -2.62 1.26
CA MET A 24 -3.54 -2.22 0.15
C MET A 24 -3.81 -0.71 0.08
N PRO A 25 -4.14 -0.16 -1.11
CA PRO A 25 -4.54 1.23 -1.23
C PRO A 25 -5.91 1.50 -0.60
N SER A 26 -6.17 2.76 -0.25
CA SER A 26 -7.49 3.24 0.20
C SER A 26 -7.96 4.41 -0.66
N ALA A 27 -9.29 4.62 -0.74
CA ALA A 27 -9.88 5.74 -1.50
C ALA A 27 -9.79 7.09 -0.75
N THR A 28 -8.74 7.31 0.03
CA THR A 28 -8.53 8.52 0.82
C THR A 28 -7.43 9.37 0.23
N ALA A 29 -7.82 10.41 -0.49
CA ALA A 29 -6.85 11.40 -0.97
C ALA A 29 -6.53 12.43 0.12
N PRO A 30 -5.24 12.80 0.32
CA PRO A 30 -4.85 13.87 1.21
C PRO A 30 -5.45 15.22 0.79
N SER A 31 -5.63 16.14 1.74
CA SER A 31 -6.07 17.49 1.43
C SER A 31 -5.04 18.23 0.56
N PRO A 32 -5.46 19.23 -0.24
CA PRO A 32 -4.54 19.96 -1.11
C PRO A 32 -3.34 20.53 -0.34
N GLY A 33 -2.12 20.23 -0.80
CA GLY A 33 -0.85 20.65 -0.20
C GLY A 33 -0.38 19.81 0.99
N VAL A 34 -1.17 18.84 1.43
CA VAL A 34 -0.73 17.86 2.44
C VAL A 34 0.17 16.81 1.79
N VAL A 35 1.24 16.45 2.49
CA VAL A 35 2.21 15.43 2.08
C VAL A 35 2.19 14.33 3.11
N ILE A 36 2.03 13.10 2.68
CA ILE A 36 1.99 11.90 3.55
C ILE A 36 3.15 10.98 3.15
N PRO A 37 4.29 11.04 3.85
CA PRO A 37 5.33 10.04 3.69
C PRO A 37 4.99 8.77 4.49
N ARG A 38 5.29 7.62 3.89
CA ARG A 38 5.14 6.28 4.47
C ARG A 38 6.41 5.48 4.21
N VAL A 39 6.90 4.80 5.22
CA VAL A 39 7.98 3.82 5.12
C VAL A 39 7.42 2.48 5.55
N GLN A 40 7.65 1.44 4.76
CA GLN A 40 7.27 0.08 5.10
C GLN A 40 8.47 -0.85 4.96
N LEU A 41 8.47 -1.89 5.75
CA LEU A 41 9.45 -2.96 5.78
C LEU A 41 8.70 -4.28 5.63
N HIS A 42 8.98 -5.02 4.57
CA HIS A 42 8.46 -6.34 4.33
C HIS A 42 9.59 -7.35 4.38
N GLY A 43 9.47 -8.35 5.24
CA GLY A 43 10.33 -9.51 5.23
C GLY A 43 9.57 -10.70 4.67
N PHE A 44 10.09 -11.32 3.62
CA PHE A 44 9.50 -12.49 2.96
C PHE A 44 10.38 -13.70 3.22
N TRP A 45 9.80 -14.76 3.75
CA TRP A 45 10.45 -16.06 3.95
C TRP A 45 9.85 -17.04 2.96
N PHE A 46 10.72 -17.63 2.19
CA PHE A 46 10.36 -18.59 1.15
C PHE A 46 10.88 -19.99 1.51
N GLU A 47 10.41 -21.01 0.80
CA GLU A 47 10.97 -22.35 0.87
C GLU A 47 12.48 -22.36 0.64
N ASP A 48 13.17 -23.43 1.12
CA ASP A 48 14.61 -23.60 1.01
C ASP A 48 15.45 -22.54 1.75
N ASP A 49 14.93 -21.99 2.87
CA ASP A 49 15.61 -20.99 3.72
C ASP A 49 15.94 -19.67 2.97
N GLN A 50 15.23 -19.35 1.92
CA GLN A 50 15.41 -18.11 1.19
C GLN A 50 14.70 -16.94 1.90
N PHE A 51 15.29 -15.74 1.83
CA PHE A 51 14.77 -14.54 2.46
C PHE A 51 14.94 -13.33 1.56
N LEU A 52 13.89 -12.48 1.49
CA LEU A 52 13.95 -11.18 0.86
C LEU A 52 13.47 -10.12 1.85
N LEU A 53 14.23 -9.05 1.97
CA LEU A 53 13.82 -7.84 2.66
C LEU A 53 13.51 -6.75 1.62
N GLU A 54 12.33 -6.18 1.73
CA GLU A 54 11.92 -5.01 0.96
C GLU A 54 11.66 -3.86 1.92
N GLU A 55 12.30 -2.71 1.66
CA GLU A 55 11.98 -1.44 2.29
C GLU A 55 11.31 -0.57 1.24
N SER A 56 10.10 -0.07 1.46
CA SER A 56 9.48 0.87 0.54
C SER A 56 9.35 2.27 1.16
N LEU A 57 9.63 3.27 0.34
CA LEU A 57 9.39 4.68 0.66
C LEU A 57 8.31 5.19 -0.29
N ARG A 58 7.12 5.46 0.24
CA ARG A 58 6.01 6.09 -0.49
C ARG A 58 5.81 7.52 -0.01
N VAL A 59 5.58 8.40 -0.95
CA VAL A 59 5.17 9.79 -0.67
C VAL A 59 3.90 10.06 -1.47
N GLU A 60 2.85 10.48 -0.79
CA GLU A 60 1.60 10.91 -1.42
C GLU A 60 1.36 12.39 -1.17
N VAL A 61 0.92 13.12 -2.21
CA VAL A 61 0.68 14.57 -2.19
C VAL A 61 -0.72 14.87 -2.71
N GLY A 62 -1.52 15.56 -1.89
CA GLY A 62 -2.79 16.12 -2.33
C GLY A 62 -2.59 17.32 -3.27
N LEU A 63 -3.02 17.20 -4.52
CA LEU A 63 -2.94 18.29 -5.50
C LEU A 63 -4.20 19.15 -5.52
N ALA A 64 -5.36 18.53 -5.36
CA ALA A 64 -6.65 19.15 -5.28
C ALA A 64 -7.55 18.37 -4.30
N ARG A 65 -8.79 18.84 -4.09
CA ARG A 65 -9.71 18.23 -3.12
C ARG A 65 -9.91 16.73 -3.31
N ASP A 66 -9.92 16.28 -4.57
CA ASP A 66 -10.22 14.90 -4.95
C ASP A 66 -9.13 14.32 -5.89
N LEU A 67 -7.94 14.92 -5.90
CA LEU A 67 -6.82 14.52 -6.75
C LEU A 67 -5.55 14.45 -5.92
N SER A 68 -4.87 13.30 -5.95
CA SER A 68 -3.55 13.10 -5.38
C SER A 68 -2.57 12.48 -6.40
N VAL A 69 -1.29 12.57 -6.07
CA VAL A 69 -0.20 11.87 -6.76
C VAL A 69 0.63 11.17 -5.71
N SER A 70 1.04 9.95 -5.99
CA SER A 70 1.97 9.20 -5.14
C SER A 70 3.15 8.67 -5.95
N ALA A 71 4.30 8.61 -5.30
CA ALA A 71 5.48 7.93 -5.79
C ALA A 71 5.95 6.94 -4.71
N GLU A 72 6.27 5.74 -5.11
CA GLU A 72 6.81 4.69 -4.25
C GLU A 72 8.11 4.15 -4.83
N LEU A 73 9.13 4.06 -4.00
CA LEU A 73 10.45 3.54 -4.35
C LEU A 73 10.78 2.37 -3.44
N PRO A 74 10.81 1.13 -3.95
CA PRO A 74 11.23 -0.02 -3.19
C PRO A 74 12.76 -0.14 -3.16
N LEU A 75 13.29 -0.60 -2.03
CA LEU A 75 14.66 -1.04 -1.82
C LEU A 75 14.65 -2.53 -1.48
N TYR A 76 15.51 -3.29 -2.11
CA TYR A 76 15.61 -4.72 -1.91
C TYR A 76 16.95 -5.11 -1.33
N GLN A 77 16.93 -6.06 -0.37
CA GLN A 77 18.08 -6.78 0.11
C GLN A 77 17.73 -8.27 0.16
N GLY A 78 18.28 -9.04 -0.76
CA GLY A 78 17.92 -10.44 -0.94
C GLY A 78 19.07 -11.41 -0.69
N PHE A 79 18.71 -12.62 -0.28
CA PHE A 79 19.57 -13.78 -0.16
C PHE A 79 19.01 -14.94 -0.99
N LEU A 80 18.34 -14.64 -2.08
CA LEU A 80 17.70 -15.62 -2.93
C LEU A 80 18.74 -16.38 -3.74
N ASN A 81 18.77 -17.73 -3.63
CA ASN A 81 19.64 -18.61 -4.41
C ASN A 81 19.14 -18.90 -5.84
N ALA A 82 18.15 -18.16 -6.34
CA ALA A 82 17.61 -18.32 -7.69
C ALA A 82 18.41 -17.50 -8.73
N PRO A 83 18.15 -17.57 -10.04
CA PRO A 83 18.91 -16.87 -11.09
C PRO A 83 18.76 -15.34 -11.05
N ARG A 84 18.86 -14.77 -9.89
CA ARG A 84 18.67 -13.39 -9.49
C ARG A 84 19.79 -12.89 -8.63
N PRO A 85 19.66 -11.61 -8.15
CA PRO A 85 20.82 -10.97 -7.56
C PRO A 85 21.61 -11.92 -6.70
N GLU A 86 22.92 -11.90 -6.87
CA GLU A 86 23.85 -12.73 -6.11
C GLU A 86 23.58 -12.53 -4.61
N ASP A 87 23.79 -13.57 -3.79
CA ASP A 87 23.54 -13.55 -2.36
C ASP A 87 24.00 -12.24 -1.70
N GLY A 88 23.07 -11.52 -1.06
CA GLY A 88 23.34 -10.29 -0.35
C GLY A 88 23.38 -9.02 -1.22
N GLU A 89 22.96 -9.06 -2.47
CA GLU A 89 22.82 -7.83 -3.26
C GLU A 89 21.76 -6.91 -2.69
N PHE A 90 22.09 -5.63 -2.72
CA PHE A 90 21.21 -4.53 -2.34
C PHE A 90 20.98 -3.64 -3.56
N GLY A 91 19.74 -3.23 -3.80
CA GLY A 91 19.43 -2.36 -4.90
C GLY A 91 18.06 -1.69 -4.80
N PHE A 92 17.89 -0.67 -5.63
CA PHE A 92 16.59 -0.02 -5.80
C PHE A 92 15.77 -0.82 -6.83
N GLY A 93 14.48 -0.99 -6.56
CA GLY A 93 13.53 -1.44 -7.56
C GLY A 93 13.00 -0.28 -8.41
N ASP A 94 12.11 -0.61 -9.29
CA ASP A 94 11.46 0.35 -10.17
C ASP A 94 10.45 1.20 -9.40
N MET A 95 10.41 2.49 -9.69
CA MET A 95 9.55 3.45 -9.00
C MET A 95 8.13 3.38 -9.56
N ASP A 96 7.15 3.19 -8.69
CA ASP A 96 5.73 3.30 -9.02
C ASP A 96 5.27 4.76 -8.88
N LEU A 97 4.65 5.31 -9.94
CA LEU A 97 4.10 6.66 -9.98
C LEU A 97 2.62 6.60 -10.31
N LEU A 98 1.77 7.05 -9.39
CA LEU A 98 0.32 6.99 -9.54
C LEU A 98 -0.32 8.38 -9.42
N VAL A 99 -1.37 8.58 -10.20
CA VAL A 99 -2.32 9.68 -10.07
C VAL A 99 -3.66 9.08 -9.68
N GLU A 100 -4.22 9.53 -8.56
CA GLU A 100 -5.51 9.08 -8.04
C GLU A 100 -6.54 10.19 -8.12
N LEU A 101 -7.73 9.86 -8.63
CA LEU A 101 -8.90 10.71 -8.68
C LEU A 101 -10.04 10.08 -7.87
N ARG A 102 -10.43 10.71 -6.78
CA ARG A 102 -11.60 10.30 -6.00
C ARG A 102 -12.87 10.72 -6.72
N ILE A 103 -13.66 9.73 -7.15
CA ILE A 103 -14.89 9.90 -7.93
C ILE A 103 -16.17 9.88 -7.09
N LEU A 104 -16.08 9.31 -5.87
CA LEU A 104 -17.19 9.29 -4.91
C LEU A 104 -16.66 9.71 -3.54
N ARG A 105 -17.39 10.62 -2.89
CA ARG A 105 -17.19 11.00 -1.50
C ARG A 105 -18.53 11.30 -0.86
N GLU A 106 -18.92 10.46 0.08
CA GLU A 106 -20.09 10.66 0.93
C GLU A 106 -19.65 10.59 2.39
N ASP A 107 -19.81 11.70 3.09
CA ASP A 107 -19.61 11.81 4.54
C ASP A 107 -21.00 11.69 5.19
N LEU A 108 -21.38 10.49 5.63
CA LEU A 108 -22.70 10.17 6.16
C LEU A 108 -22.90 10.76 7.57
N ASN A 109 -21.83 10.87 8.34
CA ASN A 109 -21.74 11.57 9.62
C ASN A 109 -20.28 11.92 9.93
N ALA A 110 -19.94 12.21 11.19
CA ALA A 110 -18.56 12.57 11.60
C ALA A 110 -17.53 11.43 11.42
N ILE A 111 -18.00 10.19 11.32
CA ILE A 111 -17.13 8.99 11.25
C ILE A 111 -17.45 8.18 10.00
N ASP A 112 -18.74 7.97 9.72
CA ASP A 112 -19.17 7.09 8.65
C ASP A 112 -18.96 7.74 7.30
N THR A 113 -18.21 7.09 6.44
CA THR A 113 -17.82 7.60 5.12
C THR A 113 -17.92 6.51 4.06
N LEU A 114 -18.19 6.93 2.85
CA LEU A 114 -18.16 6.11 1.64
C LEU A 114 -17.31 6.83 0.61
N ARG A 115 -16.32 6.14 0.05
CA ARG A 115 -15.40 6.71 -0.94
C ARG A 115 -15.09 5.72 -2.03
N ALA A 116 -14.88 6.23 -3.23
CA ALA A 116 -14.34 5.47 -4.33
C ALA A 116 -13.38 6.34 -5.13
N SER A 117 -12.27 5.75 -5.55
CA SER A 117 -11.26 6.39 -6.39
C SER A 117 -10.93 5.49 -7.58
N VAL A 118 -10.48 6.13 -8.64
CA VAL A 118 -9.80 5.49 -9.75
C VAL A 118 -8.38 6.01 -9.81
N PHE A 119 -7.44 5.19 -10.20
CA PHE A 119 -6.06 5.60 -10.36
C PHE A 119 -5.45 5.08 -11.66
N ALA A 120 -4.45 5.79 -12.14
CA ALA A 120 -3.65 5.37 -13.27
C ALA A 120 -2.20 5.84 -13.06
N GLY A 121 -1.25 5.09 -13.60
CA GLY A 121 0.16 5.41 -13.48
C GLY A 121 1.03 4.43 -14.22
N ALA A 122 2.27 4.33 -13.79
CA ALA A 122 3.22 3.38 -14.34
C ALA A 122 4.34 3.08 -13.33
N GLU A 123 4.85 1.88 -13.42
CA GLU A 123 6.16 1.53 -12.91
C GLU A 123 7.22 2.01 -13.91
N LEU A 124 8.25 2.71 -13.41
CA LEU A 124 9.26 3.38 -14.23
C LEU A 124 10.61 2.67 -14.04
N PRO A 125 11.40 2.42 -15.11
CA PRO A 125 12.66 1.69 -15.04
C PRO A 125 13.76 2.54 -14.38
N THR A 126 13.64 2.78 -13.09
CA THR A 126 14.54 3.59 -12.28
C THR A 126 15.42 2.76 -11.35
N GLY A 127 15.15 1.46 -11.26
CA GLY A 127 15.85 0.52 -10.42
C GLY A 127 17.27 0.22 -10.88
N SER A 128 18.00 -0.49 -10.04
CA SER A 128 19.29 -1.05 -10.38
C SER A 128 19.12 -2.30 -11.27
N ASP A 129 20.11 -2.61 -12.11
CA ASP A 129 20.05 -3.68 -13.12
C ASP A 129 19.50 -5.02 -12.58
N ALA A 130 19.79 -5.35 -11.32
CA ALA A 130 19.34 -6.59 -10.68
C ALA A 130 17.86 -6.57 -10.23
N PHE A 131 17.25 -5.38 -10.09
CA PHE A 131 15.92 -5.18 -9.54
C PHE A 131 15.02 -4.32 -10.43
N SER A 132 15.42 -4.06 -11.66
CA SER A 132 14.65 -3.31 -12.66
C SER A 132 14.24 -4.20 -13.81
N GLN A 133 13.01 -4.01 -14.26
CA GLN A 133 12.53 -4.65 -15.49
C GLN A 133 13.05 -3.96 -16.76
N GLY A 134 13.54 -2.72 -16.64
CA GLY A 134 14.03 -1.94 -17.77
C GLY A 134 12.93 -1.42 -18.70
N SER A 135 11.66 -1.58 -18.34
CA SER A 135 10.48 -1.15 -19.13
C SER A 135 9.61 -0.18 -18.34
N VAL A 136 8.73 0.53 -19.03
CA VAL A 136 7.68 1.36 -18.40
C VAL A 136 6.39 0.57 -18.44
N ASP A 137 5.88 0.16 -17.28
CA ASP A 137 4.72 -0.72 -17.18
C ASP A 137 3.50 0.05 -16.68
N PRO A 138 2.62 0.49 -17.61
CA PRO A 138 1.45 1.28 -17.25
C PRO A 138 0.45 0.46 -16.46
N CYS A 139 -0.21 1.12 -15.51
CA CYS A 139 -1.24 0.50 -14.70
C CYS A 139 -2.49 1.38 -14.56
N VAL A 140 -3.61 0.72 -14.30
CA VAL A 140 -4.88 1.34 -13.94
C VAL A 140 -5.55 0.55 -12.85
N GLY A 141 -6.36 1.23 -12.03
CA GLY A 141 -7.09 0.54 -10.97
C GLY A 141 -8.19 1.38 -10.36
N ALA A 142 -8.84 0.78 -9.40
CA ALA A 142 -9.89 1.40 -8.61
C ALA A 142 -9.83 0.90 -7.18
N VAL A 143 -10.30 1.75 -6.26
CA VAL A 143 -10.42 1.41 -4.86
C VAL A 143 -11.73 1.95 -4.32
N PHE A 144 -12.36 1.17 -3.44
CA PHE A 144 -13.55 1.52 -2.70
C PHE A 144 -13.27 1.37 -1.21
N SER A 145 -13.61 2.38 -0.42
CA SER A 145 -13.45 2.42 1.03
C SER A 145 -14.77 2.77 1.70
N SER A 146 -15.13 2.03 2.74
CA SER A 146 -16.31 2.28 3.57
C SER A 146 -15.96 2.22 5.05
N ILE A 147 -16.31 3.25 5.79
CA ILE A 147 -16.21 3.26 7.25
C ILE A 147 -17.61 3.40 7.81
N GLN A 148 -17.99 2.49 8.72
CA GLN A 148 -19.26 2.50 9.43
C GLN A 148 -19.06 2.20 10.91
N GLY A 149 -19.17 3.22 11.74
CA GLY A 149 -18.95 3.13 13.18
C GLY A 149 -17.51 2.69 13.53
N ARG A 150 -17.35 1.43 13.87
CA ARG A 150 -16.05 0.82 14.22
C ARG A 150 -15.49 -0.06 13.12
N HIS A 151 -16.19 -0.21 12.02
CA HIS A 151 -15.88 -1.12 10.94
C HIS A 151 -15.36 -0.35 9.73
N GLY A 152 -14.26 -0.80 9.17
CA GLY A 152 -13.70 -0.35 7.90
C GLY A 152 -13.67 -1.50 6.90
N LEU A 153 -13.94 -1.21 5.65
CA LEU A 153 -13.87 -2.14 4.54
C LEU A 153 -13.20 -1.42 3.37
N ASP A 154 -12.17 -2.01 2.81
CA ASP A 154 -11.51 -1.58 1.58
C ASP A 154 -11.54 -2.71 0.55
N VAL A 155 -11.78 -2.35 -0.71
CA VAL A 155 -11.71 -3.25 -1.85
C VAL A 155 -10.93 -2.54 -2.95
N ALA A 156 -9.86 -3.15 -3.45
CA ALA A 156 -9.05 -2.58 -4.50
C ALA A 156 -8.82 -3.56 -5.64
N GLY A 157 -8.57 -3.03 -6.83
CA GLY A 157 -8.13 -3.80 -7.99
C GLY A 157 -7.19 -2.96 -8.83
N ARG A 158 -6.11 -3.58 -9.34
CA ARG A 158 -5.12 -2.98 -10.23
C ARG A 158 -4.83 -3.96 -11.37
N TYR A 159 -4.71 -3.43 -12.58
CA TYR A 159 -4.17 -4.12 -13.74
C TYR A 159 -2.89 -3.42 -14.16
N THR A 160 -1.81 -4.18 -14.32
CA THR A 160 -0.52 -3.69 -14.80
C THR A 160 -0.18 -4.39 -16.09
N LEU A 161 0.03 -3.61 -17.16
CA LEU A 161 0.46 -4.09 -18.47
C LEU A 161 1.98 -4.13 -18.48
N VAL A 162 2.57 -5.32 -18.57
CA VAL A 162 4.02 -5.51 -18.69
C VAL A 162 4.44 -5.28 -20.13
N THR A 163 5.37 -4.36 -20.36
CA THR A 163 5.80 -3.99 -21.71
C THR A 163 7.20 -4.48 -22.05
N GLY A 164 7.95 -5.00 -21.09
CA GLY A 164 9.29 -5.55 -21.21
C GLY A 164 9.33 -7.07 -21.30
N ASP A 165 10.50 -7.59 -21.65
CA ASP A 165 10.79 -9.04 -21.61
C ASP A 165 11.48 -9.41 -20.27
N GLY A 166 11.52 -8.49 -19.31
CA GLY A 166 12.21 -8.63 -18.03
C GLY A 166 11.35 -9.29 -16.96
N MET A 167 11.97 -9.55 -15.81
CA MET A 167 11.32 -10.11 -14.63
C MET A 167 10.35 -9.09 -14.01
N ALA A 168 9.09 -9.44 -13.99
CA ALA A 168 8.02 -8.50 -13.72
C ALA A 168 7.90 -8.02 -12.27
N HIS A 169 8.34 -8.76 -11.29
CA HIS A 169 8.31 -8.34 -9.88
C HIS A 169 9.32 -9.18 -9.08
N PRO A 170 10.14 -8.60 -8.19
CA PRO A 170 11.13 -9.37 -7.46
C PRO A 170 10.56 -10.45 -6.54
N ILE A 171 9.30 -10.35 -6.15
CA ILE A 171 8.62 -11.30 -5.27
C ILE A 171 7.84 -12.34 -6.09
N PHE A 172 7.23 -11.92 -7.21
CA PHE A 172 6.43 -12.78 -8.08
C PHE A 172 7.04 -12.79 -9.45
N ILE A 173 7.73 -13.85 -9.75
CA ILE A 173 8.57 -13.93 -10.89
C ILE A 173 7.84 -14.67 -12.00
N SER A 174 7.36 -13.92 -12.96
CA SER A 174 7.11 -14.48 -14.27
C SER A 174 8.28 -14.10 -15.20
N ASP A 175 9.05 -15.07 -15.64
CA ASP A 175 10.03 -14.87 -16.72
C ASP A 175 9.38 -14.63 -18.08
N THR A 176 8.05 -14.47 -18.13
CA THR A 176 7.25 -14.58 -19.34
C THR A 176 6.76 -13.22 -19.86
N GLY A 177 6.98 -12.11 -19.12
CA GLY A 177 6.43 -10.80 -19.51
C GLY A 177 4.89 -10.75 -19.39
N ASP A 178 4.32 -11.55 -18.51
CA ASP A 178 2.88 -11.61 -18.28
C ASP A 178 2.36 -10.38 -17.55
N ASP A 179 1.18 -9.93 -17.90
CA ASP A 179 0.48 -8.85 -17.19
C ASP A 179 0.02 -9.30 -15.81
N PHE A 180 -0.15 -8.32 -14.90
CA PHE A 180 -0.61 -8.56 -13.53
C PHE A 180 -2.01 -8.03 -13.26
N VAL A 181 -2.76 -8.79 -12.48
CA VAL A 181 -3.99 -8.36 -11.84
C VAL A 181 -3.82 -8.49 -10.34
N ASN A 182 -3.89 -7.38 -9.61
CA ASN A 182 -4.01 -7.38 -8.17
C ASN A 182 -5.49 -7.22 -7.79
N ALA A 183 -5.94 -7.96 -6.78
CA ALA A 183 -7.26 -7.81 -6.20
C ALA A 183 -7.18 -7.98 -4.69
N ASP A 184 -7.58 -6.95 -3.96
CA ASP A 184 -7.40 -6.85 -2.53
C ASP A 184 -8.72 -6.61 -1.82
N LEU A 185 -8.87 -7.22 -0.65
CA LEU A 185 -9.99 -7.05 0.24
C LEU A 185 -9.45 -6.86 1.66
N GLY A 186 -9.79 -5.77 2.30
CA GLY A 186 -9.35 -5.48 3.65
C GLY A 186 -10.52 -5.17 4.58
N TYR A 187 -10.43 -5.64 5.81
CA TYR A 187 -11.36 -5.33 6.87
C TYR A 187 -10.61 -4.85 8.12
N ALA A 188 -11.08 -3.76 8.70
CA ALA A 188 -10.53 -3.21 9.94
C ALA A 188 -11.62 -3.06 11.00
N TYR A 189 -11.30 -3.44 12.23
CA TYR A 189 -12.17 -3.23 13.38
C TYR A 189 -11.48 -2.39 14.45
N ARG A 190 -12.04 -1.19 14.74
CA ARG A 190 -11.52 -0.32 15.79
C ARG A 190 -11.81 -0.89 17.18
N VAL A 191 -10.74 -1.32 17.87
CA VAL A 191 -10.82 -1.86 19.24
C VAL A 191 -10.73 -0.75 20.28
N HIS A 192 -10.03 0.35 19.96
CA HIS A 192 -9.88 1.52 20.81
C HIS A 192 -9.79 2.81 19.99
N PRO A 193 -10.38 3.94 20.44
CA PRO A 193 -11.38 4.04 21.49
C PRO A 193 -12.71 3.41 21.05
N GLU A 194 -13.56 3.04 22.00
CA GLU A 194 -14.90 2.53 21.68
C GLU A 194 -15.77 3.59 21.00
N ALA A 195 -15.65 4.83 21.46
CA ALA A 195 -16.22 6.01 20.84
C ALA A 195 -15.21 7.16 20.90
N TYR A 196 -15.17 7.98 19.85
CA TYR A 196 -14.34 9.19 19.86
C TYR A 196 -14.96 10.21 20.83
N GLY A 197 -14.12 10.72 21.76
CA GLY A 197 -14.44 11.81 22.67
C GLY A 197 -13.87 13.15 22.21
N GLU A 198 -13.83 14.10 23.13
CA GLU A 198 -13.21 15.42 22.87
C GLU A 198 -11.68 15.35 22.82
N GLU A 199 -11.09 14.36 23.49
CA GLU A 199 -9.63 14.15 23.50
C GLU A 199 -9.17 13.41 22.26
N ARG A 200 -8.07 13.86 21.65
CA ARG A 200 -7.41 13.18 20.56
C ARG A 200 -6.57 12.04 21.11
N VAL A 201 -7.09 10.83 21.04
CA VAL A 201 -6.40 9.60 21.45
C VAL A 201 -6.01 8.80 20.20
N ALA A 202 -4.96 7.99 20.31
CA ALA A 202 -4.62 7.05 19.25
C ALA A 202 -5.72 6.00 19.10
N ALA A 203 -6.13 5.75 17.87
CA ALA A 203 -7.07 4.69 17.53
C ALA A 203 -6.31 3.39 17.18
N TRP A 204 -6.83 2.27 17.67
CA TRP A 204 -6.24 0.94 17.44
C TRP A 204 -7.21 0.08 16.68
N TYR A 205 -6.74 -0.53 15.62
CA TYR A 205 -7.56 -1.38 14.76
C TYR A 205 -6.91 -2.75 14.62
N LEU A 206 -7.71 -3.79 14.75
CA LEU A 206 -7.34 -5.10 14.24
C LEU A 206 -7.73 -5.14 12.75
N THR A 207 -6.80 -5.55 11.91
CA THR A 207 -7.01 -5.67 10.47
C THR A 207 -6.91 -7.11 10.02
N VAL A 208 -7.61 -7.43 8.94
CA VAL A 208 -7.43 -8.66 8.18
C VAL A 208 -7.52 -8.27 6.72
N GLU A 209 -6.48 -8.62 5.97
CA GLU A 209 -6.38 -8.33 4.54
C GLU A 209 -6.27 -9.65 3.76
N LEU A 210 -6.86 -9.68 2.59
CA LEU A 210 -6.68 -10.70 1.58
C LEU A 210 -6.08 -9.99 0.37
N ASN A 211 -4.79 -10.20 0.14
CA ASN A 211 -4.05 -9.59 -0.95
C ASN A 211 -3.81 -10.66 -2.01
N SER A 212 -4.07 -10.37 -3.26
CA SER A 212 -3.85 -11.34 -4.31
C SER A 212 -3.21 -10.72 -5.54
N VAL A 213 -2.34 -11.50 -6.17
CA VAL A 213 -1.75 -11.21 -7.46
C VAL A 213 -1.97 -12.41 -8.37
N TRP A 214 -2.30 -12.13 -9.63
CA TRP A 214 -2.55 -13.11 -10.67
C TRP A 214 -1.81 -12.66 -11.92
N THR A 215 -1.09 -13.57 -12.58
CA THR A 215 -0.48 -13.30 -13.88
C THR A 215 -1.40 -13.79 -15.00
N THR A 216 -1.28 -13.19 -16.18
CA THR A 216 -1.99 -13.70 -17.38
C THR A 216 -1.47 -15.07 -17.84
N GLY A 217 -0.27 -15.46 -17.39
CA GLY A 217 0.31 -16.80 -17.57
C GLY A 217 -0.33 -17.88 -16.71
N GLY A 218 -1.10 -17.49 -15.68
CA GLY A 218 -1.84 -18.40 -14.81
C GLY A 218 -1.22 -18.62 -13.44
N GLU A 219 -0.07 -18.02 -13.15
CA GLU A 219 0.50 -18.04 -11.80
C GLU A 219 -0.29 -17.11 -10.88
N HIS A 220 -0.33 -17.45 -9.60
CA HIS A 220 -1.03 -16.62 -8.63
C HIS A 220 -0.49 -16.81 -7.21
N GLU A 221 -0.71 -15.76 -6.40
CA GLU A 221 -0.58 -15.83 -4.95
C GLU A 221 -1.74 -15.10 -4.29
N VAL A 222 -2.25 -15.68 -3.20
CA VAL A 222 -3.28 -15.09 -2.35
C VAL A 222 -2.81 -15.17 -0.91
N LEU A 223 -2.58 -14.02 -0.29
CA LEU A 223 -2.14 -13.87 1.10
C LEU A 223 -3.30 -13.52 2.00
N LEU A 224 -3.39 -14.16 3.15
CA LEU A 224 -4.20 -13.74 4.28
C LEU A 224 -3.30 -13.05 5.31
N SER A 225 -3.57 -11.77 5.57
CA SER A 225 -2.70 -10.92 6.38
C SER A 225 -3.46 -10.30 7.56
N PRO A 226 -3.52 -10.96 8.74
CA PRO A 226 -3.93 -10.30 9.96
C PRO A 226 -2.92 -9.23 10.38
N GLY A 227 -3.41 -8.13 10.98
CA GLY A 227 -2.57 -7.01 11.34
C GLY A 227 -3.11 -6.15 12.48
N LEU A 228 -2.30 -5.16 12.84
CA LEU A 228 -2.59 -4.12 13.81
C LEU A 228 -2.24 -2.76 13.20
N LEU A 229 -3.20 -1.84 13.20
CA LEU A 229 -2.98 -0.44 12.87
C LEU A 229 -3.19 0.41 14.11
N ILE A 230 -2.21 1.25 14.45
CA ILE A 230 -2.29 2.25 15.52
C ILE A 230 -2.20 3.62 14.86
N GLU A 231 -3.30 4.35 14.84
CA GLU A 231 -3.39 5.66 14.21
C GLU A 231 -3.47 6.75 15.28
N ALA A 232 -2.42 7.54 15.36
CA ALA A 232 -2.31 8.72 16.22
C ALA A 232 -2.55 10.01 15.38
N PRO A 233 -2.72 11.19 16.02
CA PRO A 233 -3.02 12.42 15.28
C PRO A 233 -1.98 12.85 14.25
N ILE A 234 -0.74 12.42 14.37
CA ILE A 234 0.38 12.84 13.51
C ILE A 234 1.18 11.67 12.91
N TYR A 235 0.86 10.44 13.26
CA TYR A 235 1.49 9.24 12.69
C TYR A 235 0.56 8.03 12.76
N ALA A 236 0.83 7.05 11.93
CA ALA A 236 0.25 5.71 12.06
C ALA A 236 1.37 4.65 12.05
N VAL A 237 1.22 3.62 12.87
CA VAL A 237 2.10 2.44 12.91
C VAL A 237 1.30 1.24 12.42
N GLU A 238 1.90 0.48 11.55
CA GLU A 238 1.31 -0.68 10.88
C GLU A 238 2.13 -1.91 11.20
N LEU A 239 1.48 -3.00 11.57
CA LEU A 239 2.11 -4.30 11.76
C LEU A 239 1.23 -5.36 11.10
N GLY A 240 1.83 -6.26 10.35
CA GLY A 240 1.13 -7.33 9.65
C GLY A 240 1.92 -8.63 9.64
N PHE A 241 1.20 -9.72 9.50
CA PHE A 241 1.73 -11.06 9.30
C PHE A 241 0.93 -11.72 8.19
N GLY A 242 1.57 -12.07 7.08
CA GLY A 242 0.94 -12.68 5.92
C GLY A 242 1.28 -14.15 5.79
N VAL A 243 0.30 -14.98 5.43
CA VAL A 243 0.50 -16.37 5.04
C VAL A 243 -0.22 -16.65 3.73
N PRO A 244 0.39 -17.39 2.80
CA PRO A 244 -0.27 -17.78 1.59
C PRO A 244 -1.42 -18.76 1.92
N VAL A 245 -2.60 -18.49 1.38
CA VAL A 245 -3.76 -19.39 1.44
C VAL A 245 -3.98 -20.10 0.12
N SER A 246 -3.41 -19.59 -0.95
CA SER A 246 -3.33 -20.21 -2.28
C SER A 246 -2.13 -19.62 -3.01
N GLN A 247 -1.29 -20.47 -3.58
CA GLN A 247 -0.19 -20.04 -4.44
C GLN A 247 0.07 -21.12 -5.51
N ASP A 248 0.47 -20.66 -6.68
CA ASP A 248 0.96 -21.46 -7.80
C ASP A 248 2.04 -20.62 -8.50
N ALA A 249 3.28 -20.86 -8.12
CA ALA A 249 4.45 -20.11 -8.56
C ALA A 249 5.41 -21.08 -9.27
N VAL A 250 5.37 -21.12 -10.59
CA VAL A 250 6.21 -22.04 -11.39
C VAL A 250 7.64 -21.53 -11.50
N HIS A 251 7.82 -20.20 -11.50
CA HIS A 251 9.10 -19.55 -11.75
C HIS A 251 9.68 -18.83 -10.52
N ALA A 252 9.03 -18.92 -9.36
CA ALA A 252 9.45 -18.35 -8.10
C ALA A 252 9.45 -19.38 -6.98
N PRO A 253 10.26 -19.20 -5.93
CA PRO A 253 10.11 -20.00 -4.72
C PRO A 253 8.76 -19.70 -4.07
N GLU A 254 8.13 -20.73 -3.52
CA GLU A 254 6.88 -20.57 -2.78
C GLU A 254 7.13 -19.78 -1.49
N LEU A 255 6.21 -18.88 -1.17
CA LEU A 255 6.27 -18.09 0.06
C LEU A 255 5.76 -18.92 1.24
N ASP A 256 6.51 -18.96 2.34
CA ASP A 256 6.10 -19.55 3.61
C ASP A 256 5.26 -18.55 4.43
N PHE A 257 5.82 -17.35 4.64
CA PHE A 257 5.13 -16.26 5.33
C PHE A 257 5.82 -14.90 5.09
N MET A 258 5.11 -13.84 5.40
CA MET A 258 5.58 -12.46 5.34
C MET A 258 5.38 -11.75 6.69
N LEU A 259 6.31 -10.87 7.05
CA LEU A 259 6.13 -9.88 8.11
C LEU A 259 6.14 -8.48 7.53
N LEU A 260 5.26 -7.62 8.05
CA LEU A 260 5.16 -6.23 7.65
C LEU A 260 5.25 -5.32 8.88
N ALA A 261 6.04 -4.27 8.76
CA ALA A 261 6.05 -3.14 9.69
C ALA A 261 6.05 -1.83 8.90
N GLY A 262 5.23 -0.86 9.30
CA GLY A 262 5.11 0.42 8.60
C GLY A 262 4.98 1.60 9.55
N LEU A 263 5.43 2.76 9.06
CA LEU A 263 5.24 4.06 9.69
C LEU A 263 4.78 5.07 8.64
N ARG A 264 3.65 5.70 8.90
CA ARG A 264 3.09 6.77 8.08
C ARG A 264 3.02 8.04 8.90
N LEU A 265 3.48 9.15 8.34
CA LEU A 265 3.40 10.47 8.98
C LEU A 265 2.23 11.27 8.40
N LEU A 266 1.49 11.93 9.29
CA LEU A 266 0.23 12.62 9.00
C LEU A 266 0.40 14.10 9.37
N PHE A 267 0.68 14.99 8.38
CA PHE A 267 0.90 16.42 8.63
C PHE A 267 -0.21 17.29 8.02
#